data_9b5b2f42bdb2921aff986224545aa288
#
_entry.id   9b5b2f42bdb2921aff986224545aa288
#
_cell.length_a   1.000
_cell.length_b   1.000
_cell.length_c   1.000
_cell.angle_alpha   90.00
_cell.angle_beta   90.00
_cell.angle_gamma   90.00
#
_symmetry.space_group_name_H-M   'P 1'
#
loop_
_entity.id
_entity.type
_entity.pdbx_description
1 polymer ?
#
loop_
_entity_poly.entity_id
_entity_poly.type
_entity_poly.pdbx_seq_one_letter_code
_entity_poly.pdbx_strand_id
1 'polypeptide(L)'
;MTRRLNKPIHELLAFSWLARLKMLTLAALMISALALNSCGGVIVGGAATGGVAAVQERSIGDAVDDLTIRAQLNQLFFEDNIDLLASVSFSVIEGRVLLKGSVKKQAHRVHALELPWKASGVREVINEIQVTNQGGIVNYARDTWISTQLKAEILFNKNIFAINYNVETINGVVYVVGIAQSQAELDMVIEHARRIKNVKQVVSHVLKKDDPRRTPGP
;
A
#
# COMPACT_ATOMS: atom_id res chain seq x y z
N MET A 1 -26.59 -21.20 -66.58
CA MET A 1 -27.31 -21.75 -65.41
C MET A 1 -26.73 -21.07 -64.17
N THR A 2 -27.26 -19.90 -63.81
CA THR A 2 -26.74 -19.02 -62.74
C THR A 2 -27.74 -18.99 -61.59
N ARG A 3 -27.39 -19.71 -60.49
CA ARG A 3 -28.16 -19.65 -59.25
C ARG A 3 -27.67 -18.42 -58.45
N ARG A 4 -28.46 -17.34 -58.45
CA ARG A 4 -28.29 -16.21 -57.50
C ARG A 4 -28.76 -16.68 -56.12
N LEU A 5 -27.81 -16.74 -55.17
CA LEU A 5 -28.10 -16.94 -53.76
C LEU A 5 -28.66 -15.61 -53.19
N ASN A 6 -29.98 -15.56 -53.05
CA ASN A 6 -30.70 -14.45 -52.42
C ASN A 6 -30.67 -14.69 -50.89
N LYS A 7 -29.69 -14.19 -50.17
CA LYS A 7 -29.70 -14.20 -48.69
C LYS A 7 -30.62 -13.08 -48.22
N PRO A 8 -31.56 -13.37 -47.32
CA PRO A 8 -32.53 -12.38 -46.85
C PRO A 8 -31.80 -11.29 -46.03
N ILE A 9 -32.13 -10.03 -46.34
CA ILE A 9 -31.52 -8.80 -45.79
C ILE A 9 -31.56 -8.75 -44.25
N HIS A 10 -32.57 -9.42 -43.62
CA HIS A 10 -32.69 -9.46 -42.17
C HIS A 10 -31.58 -10.26 -41.45
N GLU A 11 -30.95 -11.25 -42.10
CA GLU A 11 -29.80 -11.95 -41.51
C GLU A 11 -28.56 -11.07 -41.50
N LEU A 12 -28.34 -10.22 -42.49
CA LEU A 12 -27.22 -9.28 -42.54
C LEU A 12 -27.36 -8.17 -41.50
N LEU A 13 -28.59 -7.72 -41.23
CA LEU A 13 -28.87 -6.71 -40.20
C LEU A 13 -28.72 -7.27 -38.77
N ALA A 14 -29.15 -8.50 -38.53
CA ALA A 14 -29.00 -9.19 -37.26
C ALA A 14 -27.52 -9.43 -36.92
N PHE A 15 -26.72 -9.82 -37.92
CA PHE A 15 -25.27 -10.02 -37.73
C PHE A 15 -24.52 -8.71 -37.41
N SER A 16 -24.91 -7.60 -38.04
CA SER A 16 -24.32 -6.29 -37.77
C SER A 16 -24.68 -5.77 -36.35
N TRP A 17 -25.87 -6.05 -35.88
CA TRP A 17 -26.37 -5.64 -34.56
C TRP A 17 -25.67 -6.43 -33.43
N LEU A 18 -25.52 -7.74 -33.61
CA LEU A 18 -24.76 -8.61 -32.68
C LEU A 18 -23.29 -8.25 -32.61
N ALA A 19 -22.68 -7.86 -33.75
CA ALA A 19 -21.28 -7.40 -33.79
C ALA A 19 -21.11 -6.07 -33.04
N ARG A 20 -22.04 -5.13 -33.19
CA ARG A 20 -22.03 -3.85 -32.44
C ARG A 20 -22.26 -4.05 -30.95
N LEU A 21 -23.15 -4.97 -30.55
CA LEU A 21 -23.36 -5.30 -29.14
C LEU A 21 -22.11 -5.92 -28.49
N LYS A 22 -21.42 -6.82 -29.19
CA LYS A 22 -20.15 -7.40 -28.73
C LYS A 22 -19.03 -6.35 -28.63
N MET A 23 -18.95 -5.39 -29.56
CA MET A 23 -18.00 -4.28 -29.48
C MET A 23 -18.29 -3.37 -28.29
N LEU A 24 -19.54 -3.06 -28.02
CA LEU A 24 -19.95 -2.24 -26.88
C LEU A 24 -19.67 -2.94 -25.54
N THR A 25 -19.88 -4.24 -25.44
CA THR A 25 -19.54 -5.01 -24.22
C THR A 25 -18.03 -5.12 -24.02
N LEU A 26 -17.24 -5.29 -25.09
CA LEU A 26 -15.78 -5.28 -24.98
C LEU A 26 -15.26 -3.90 -24.58
N ALA A 27 -15.79 -2.82 -25.13
CA ALA A 27 -15.43 -1.47 -24.78
C ALA A 27 -15.78 -1.14 -23.31
N ALA A 28 -16.95 -1.55 -22.84
CA ALA A 28 -17.36 -1.41 -21.43
C ALA A 28 -16.45 -2.22 -20.49
N LEU A 29 -16.02 -3.42 -20.89
CA LEU A 29 -15.08 -4.26 -20.12
C LEU A 29 -13.68 -3.64 -20.06
N MET A 30 -13.21 -3.05 -21.15
CA MET A 30 -11.94 -2.32 -21.20
C MET A 30 -11.97 -1.08 -20.32
N ILE A 31 -13.05 -0.31 -20.32
CA ILE A 31 -13.20 0.89 -19.48
C ILE A 31 -13.26 0.50 -18.00
N SER A 32 -13.94 -0.59 -17.64
CA SER A 32 -13.96 -1.08 -16.25
C SER A 32 -12.60 -1.60 -15.78
N ALA A 33 -11.79 -2.20 -16.66
CA ALA A 33 -10.44 -2.64 -16.35
C ALA A 33 -9.46 -1.45 -16.11
N LEU A 34 -9.64 -0.32 -16.82
CA LEU A 34 -8.86 0.90 -16.57
C LEU A 34 -9.26 1.57 -15.25
N ALA A 35 -10.51 1.47 -14.82
CA ALA A 35 -10.96 2.06 -13.56
C ALA A 35 -10.42 1.32 -12.31
N LEU A 36 -10.07 0.03 -12.43
CA LEU A 36 -9.51 -0.75 -11.32
C LEU A 36 -8.01 -0.49 -11.06
N ASN A 37 -7.28 0.17 -11.97
CA ASN A 37 -5.89 0.55 -11.75
C ASN A 37 -5.71 1.87 -10.96
N SER A 38 -6.80 2.49 -10.50
CA SER A 38 -6.81 3.78 -9.79
C SER A 38 -6.41 3.70 -8.30
N CYS A 39 -6.06 2.54 -7.77
CA CYS A 39 -5.70 2.39 -6.36
C CYS A 39 -4.23 2.70 -6.00
N GLY A 40 -3.47 3.33 -6.89
CA GLY A 40 -2.06 3.66 -6.63
C GLY A 40 -1.62 5.04 -7.14
N GLY A 41 -2.52 5.82 -7.71
CA GLY A 41 -2.18 7.12 -8.29
C GLY A 41 -2.18 8.24 -7.27
N VAL A 42 -1.01 8.75 -6.92
CA VAL A 42 -0.86 10.11 -6.40
C VAL A 42 -1.47 11.04 -7.45
N ILE A 43 -2.62 11.64 -7.17
CA ILE A 43 -3.22 12.66 -8.02
C ILE A 43 -2.33 13.93 -7.91
N VAL A 44 -1.36 14.03 -8.80
CA VAL A 44 -0.70 15.29 -9.11
C VAL A 44 -1.57 16.00 -10.15
N GLY A 45 -2.65 16.61 -9.69
CA GLY A 45 -3.55 17.39 -10.54
C GLY A 45 -4.24 18.45 -9.69
N GLY A 46 -3.87 19.70 -9.90
CA GLY A 46 -4.34 20.84 -9.09
C GLY A 46 -5.87 20.95 -9.04
N ALA A 47 -6.37 21.14 -7.89
CA ALA A 47 -7.66 21.57 -7.33
C ALA A 47 -8.24 20.65 -6.24
N ALA A 48 -7.92 19.34 -6.18
CA ALA A 48 -8.33 18.46 -5.08
C ALA A 48 -7.28 18.37 -3.95
N THR A 49 -6.08 18.90 -4.18
CA THR A 49 -4.94 18.77 -3.25
C THR A 49 -5.05 19.66 -2.00
N GLY A 50 -5.80 20.75 -2.06
CA GLY A 50 -5.92 21.69 -0.93
C GLY A 50 -6.60 21.09 0.31
N GLY A 51 -7.60 20.22 0.13
CA GLY A 51 -8.31 19.61 1.24
C GLY A 51 -7.55 18.45 1.90
N VAL A 52 -6.81 17.68 1.13
CA VAL A 52 -6.02 16.53 1.63
C VAL A 52 -4.74 17.01 2.31
N ALA A 53 -4.08 18.02 1.76
CA ALA A 53 -2.88 18.60 2.35
C ALA A 53 -3.14 19.25 3.73
N ALA A 54 -4.35 19.75 3.96
CA ALA A 54 -4.70 20.40 5.23
C ALA A 54 -4.88 19.44 6.41
N VAL A 55 -5.12 18.14 6.14
CA VAL A 55 -5.28 17.10 7.18
C VAL A 55 -4.10 16.13 7.25
N GLN A 56 -3.16 16.24 6.31
CA GLN A 56 -1.94 15.42 6.29
C GLN A 56 -0.86 16.13 7.13
N GLU A 57 -0.35 15.43 8.13
CA GLU A 57 0.68 15.96 9.04
C GLU A 57 2.09 16.06 8.44
N ARG A 58 2.32 15.43 7.28
CA ARG A 58 3.58 15.53 6.54
C ARG A 58 3.56 16.75 5.63
N SER A 59 4.71 17.43 5.50
CA SER A 59 4.87 18.44 4.45
C SER A 59 4.84 17.79 3.06
N ILE A 60 4.53 18.59 2.03
CA ILE A 60 4.61 18.13 0.62
C ILE A 60 6.06 17.75 0.28
N GLY A 61 7.04 18.48 0.81
CA GLY A 61 8.47 18.17 0.64
C GLY A 61 8.80 16.78 1.18
N ASP A 62 8.46 16.50 2.43
CA ASP A 62 8.70 15.19 3.05
C ASP A 62 8.00 14.06 2.28
N ALA A 63 6.81 14.30 1.74
CA ALA A 63 6.09 13.30 0.94
C ALA A 63 6.80 13.01 -0.39
N VAL A 64 7.41 14.01 -1.04
CA VAL A 64 8.22 13.84 -2.26
C VAL A 64 9.53 13.12 -1.93
N ASP A 65 10.19 13.47 -0.84
CA ASP A 65 11.41 12.82 -0.39
C ASP A 65 11.16 11.35 -0.05
N ASP A 66 10.09 11.03 0.65
CA ASP A 66 9.67 9.66 0.95
C ASP A 66 9.41 8.84 -0.33
N LEU A 67 8.82 9.43 -1.37
CA LEU A 67 8.64 8.77 -2.67
C LEU A 67 9.96 8.47 -3.35
N THR A 68 10.91 9.41 -3.28
CA THR A 68 12.26 9.24 -3.82
C THR A 68 13.00 8.11 -3.10
N ILE A 69 12.95 8.09 -1.77
CA ILE A 69 13.52 7.00 -0.97
C ILE A 69 12.89 5.66 -1.36
N ARG A 70 11.56 5.58 -1.50
CA ARG A 70 10.86 4.35 -1.92
C ARG A 70 11.34 3.85 -3.29
N ALA A 71 11.52 4.75 -4.26
CA ALA A 71 12.01 4.39 -5.58
C ALA A 71 13.41 3.81 -5.52
N GLN A 72 14.32 4.45 -4.76
CA GLN A 72 15.69 3.96 -4.53
C GLN A 72 15.68 2.60 -3.81
N LEU A 73 14.86 2.41 -2.78
CA LEU A 73 14.75 1.15 -2.06
C LEU A 73 14.26 0.02 -2.97
N ASN A 74 13.23 0.27 -3.79
CA ASN A 74 12.76 -0.74 -4.75
C ASN A 74 13.88 -1.18 -5.69
N GLN A 75 14.66 -0.23 -6.21
CA GLN A 75 15.81 -0.52 -7.06
C GLN A 75 16.87 -1.32 -6.31
N LEU A 76 17.29 -0.88 -5.13
CA LEU A 76 18.32 -1.54 -4.33
C LEU A 76 17.95 -2.98 -3.98
N PHE A 77 16.72 -3.23 -3.53
CA PHE A 77 16.26 -4.58 -3.21
C PHE A 77 16.13 -5.45 -4.45
N PHE A 78 15.71 -4.89 -5.58
CA PHE A 78 15.60 -5.61 -6.85
C PHE A 78 16.98 -6.02 -7.40
N GLU A 79 17.95 -5.11 -7.39
CA GLU A 79 19.31 -5.36 -7.88
C GLU A 79 20.08 -6.33 -6.99
N ASP A 80 19.79 -6.32 -5.69
CA ASP A 80 20.48 -7.17 -4.73
C ASP A 80 20.00 -8.62 -4.78
N ASN A 81 18.70 -8.85 -4.53
CA ASN A 81 18.12 -10.18 -4.48
C ASN A 81 16.60 -10.16 -4.60
N ILE A 82 16.06 -10.76 -5.67
CA ILE A 82 14.62 -10.82 -5.93
C ILE A 82 13.85 -11.61 -4.86
N ASP A 83 14.47 -12.63 -4.25
CA ASP A 83 13.83 -13.40 -3.17
C ASP A 83 13.73 -12.57 -1.89
N LEU A 84 14.70 -11.69 -1.66
CA LEU A 84 14.68 -10.74 -0.55
C LEU A 84 13.59 -9.69 -0.77
N LEU A 85 13.49 -9.14 -1.98
CA LEU A 85 12.42 -8.21 -2.37
C LEU A 85 11.03 -8.83 -2.20
N ALA A 86 10.86 -10.11 -2.51
CA ALA A 86 9.60 -10.82 -2.34
C ALA A 86 9.25 -11.13 -0.88
N SER A 87 10.25 -11.17 0.01
CA SER A 87 10.10 -11.57 1.41
C SER A 87 10.07 -10.41 2.40
N VAL A 88 10.60 -9.25 1.98
CA VAL A 88 10.71 -8.04 2.80
C VAL A 88 9.97 -6.91 2.13
N SER A 89 9.10 -6.26 2.88
CA SER A 89 8.43 -5.03 2.46
C SER A 89 8.88 -3.86 3.34
N PHE A 90 8.69 -2.63 2.86
CA PHE A 90 9.08 -1.45 3.59
C PHE A 90 8.03 -0.34 3.51
N SER A 91 8.00 0.49 4.54
CA SER A 91 7.23 1.73 4.58
C SER A 91 8.17 2.88 4.90
N VAL A 92 7.96 4.02 4.23
CA VAL A 92 8.78 5.22 4.44
C VAL A 92 7.87 6.35 4.88
N ILE A 93 8.21 6.97 6.01
CA ILE A 93 7.52 8.14 6.55
C ILE A 93 8.58 9.08 7.14
N GLU A 94 8.70 10.27 6.57
CA GLU A 94 9.67 11.30 6.96
C GLU A 94 11.12 10.78 7.03
N GLY A 95 11.55 10.02 6.01
CA GLY A 95 12.88 9.41 5.93
C GLY A 95 13.12 8.24 6.90
N ARG A 96 12.12 7.85 7.67
CA ARG A 96 12.15 6.68 8.54
C ARG A 96 11.68 5.46 7.76
N VAL A 97 12.53 4.47 7.61
CA VAL A 97 12.25 3.24 6.87
C VAL A 97 11.92 2.11 7.85
N LEU A 98 10.67 1.67 7.85
CA LEU A 98 10.27 0.46 8.54
C LEU A 98 10.41 -0.73 7.60
N LEU A 99 11.33 -1.65 7.91
CA LEU A 99 11.45 -2.96 7.24
C LEU A 99 10.63 -4.01 7.97
N LYS A 100 9.80 -4.73 7.24
CA LYS A 100 8.94 -5.79 7.75
C LYS A 100 8.86 -6.94 6.76
N GLY A 101 8.47 -8.10 7.23
CA GLY A 101 8.38 -9.29 6.42
C GLY A 101 8.85 -10.52 7.18
N SER A 102 9.14 -11.59 6.43
CA SER A 102 9.53 -12.86 7.02
C SER A 102 10.62 -13.51 6.18
N VAL A 103 11.76 -13.75 6.78
CA VAL A 103 12.89 -14.41 6.14
C VAL A 103 13.26 -15.70 6.88
N LYS A 104 13.82 -16.68 6.15
CA LYS A 104 14.17 -17.98 6.72
C LYS A 104 15.48 -17.97 7.51
N LYS A 105 16.39 -17.06 7.20
CA LYS A 105 17.75 -17.02 7.75
C LYS A 105 18.05 -15.66 8.36
N GLN A 106 18.72 -15.67 9.50
CA GLN A 106 19.19 -14.46 10.17
C GLN A 106 20.09 -13.61 9.27
N ALA A 107 20.93 -14.23 8.44
CA ALA A 107 21.79 -13.53 7.49
C ALA A 107 21.00 -12.66 6.51
N HIS A 108 19.85 -13.13 6.01
CA HIS A 108 18.97 -12.34 5.13
C HIS A 108 18.38 -11.11 5.84
N ARG A 109 18.05 -11.24 7.14
CA ARG A 109 17.57 -10.11 7.95
C ARG A 109 18.66 -9.06 8.12
N VAL A 110 19.88 -9.48 8.46
CA VAL A 110 21.02 -8.55 8.61
C VAL A 110 21.31 -7.84 7.30
N HIS A 111 21.37 -8.58 6.21
CA HIS A 111 21.63 -8.03 4.88
C HIS A 111 20.55 -7.04 4.43
N ALA A 112 19.26 -7.35 4.69
CA ALA A 112 18.17 -6.44 4.38
C ALA A 112 18.26 -5.09 5.12
N LEU A 113 18.90 -5.06 6.31
CA LEU A 113 19.08 -3.81 7.09
C LEU A 113 20.15 -2.88 6.50
N GLU A 114 21.07 -3.40 5.72
CA GLU A 114 22.16 -2.62 5.13
C GLU A 114 21.68 -1.83 3.90
N LEU A 115 20.70 -2.35 3.17
CA LEU A 115 20.24 -1.78 1.91
C LEU A 115 19.66 -0.37 2.06
N PRO A 116 18.78 -0.08 3.04
CA PRO A 116 18.19 1.26 3.17
C PRO A 116 19.20 2.37 3.39
N TRP A 117 20.32 2.09 4.05
CA TRP A 117 21.36 3.09 4.30
C TRP A 117 22.10 3.55 3.04
N LYS A 118 21.93 2.82 1.91
CA LYS A 118 22.47 3.22 0.61
C LYS A 118 21.58 4.25 -0.09
N ALA A 119 20.32 4.42 0.35
CA ALA A 119 19.40 5.38 -0.22
C ALA A 119 19.57 6.77 0.41
N SER A 120 19.59 7.81 -0.42
CA SER A 120 19.67 9.20 0.04
C SER A 120 18.41 9.60 0.79
N GLY A 121 18.56 10.32 1.90
CA GLY A 121 17.44 10.84 2.69
C GLY A 121 16.92 9.90 3.77
N VAL A 122 17.45 8.67 3.87
CA VAL A 122 17.13 7.76 4.98
C VAL A 122 17.75 8.28 6.28
N ARG A 123 16.90 8.47 7.31
CA ARG A 123 17.30 8.99 8.62
C ARG A 123 17.27 7.92 9.71
N GLU A 124 16.39 6.96 9.60
CA GLU A 124 16.21 5.87 10.56
C GLU A 124 15.77 4.59 9.83
N VAL A 125 16.33 3.45 10.26
CA VAL A 125 15.89 2.12 9.80
C VAL A 125 15.37 1.33 11.00
N ILE A 126 14.09 0.98 10.94
CA ILE A 126 13.38 0.22 11.96
C ILE A 126 13.22 -1.21 11.46
N ASN A 127 13.71 -2.18 12.23
CA ASN A 127 13.72 -3.58 11.84
C ASN A 127 12.61 -4.37 12.52
N GLU A 128 11.60 -4.75 11.76
CA GLU A 128 10.54 -5.66 12.16
C GLU A 128 10.48 -6.92 11.28
N ILE A 129 11.61 -7.28 10.65
CA ILE A 129 11.74 -8.51 9.87
C ILE A 129 11.78 -9.70 10.82
N GLN A 130 10.82 -10.61 10.66
CA GLN A 130 10.75 -11.85 11.42
C GLN A 130 11.65 -12.92 10.80
N VAL A 131 12.40 -13.64 11.62
CA VAL A 131 13.13 -14.84 11.16
C VAL A 131 12.32 -16.06 11.51
N THR A 132 11.64 -16.64 10.51
CA THR A 132 10.75 -17.76 10.71
C THR A 132 10.52 -18.54 9.41
N ASN A 133 10.21 -19.83 9.56
CA ASN A 133 9.73 -20.66 8.45
C ASN A 133 8.19 -20.63 8.36
N GLN A 134 7.52 -19.88 9.22
CA GLN A 134 6.07 -19.70 9.19
C GLN A 134 5.73 -18.67 8.10
N GLY A 135 5.15 -19.14 7.05
CA GLY A 135 4.68 -18.35 5.92
C GLY A 135 3.71 -19.20 5.11
N GLY A 136 3.04 -18.59 4.15
CA GLY A 136 2.18 -19.28 3.21
C GLY A 136 0.91 -18.50 2.89
N ILE A 137 0.22 -18.95 1.85
CA ILE A 137 -0.96 -18.28 1.29
C ILE A 137 -2.05 -18.02 2.34
N VAL A 138 -2.25 -18.97 3.28
CA VAL A 138 -3.27 -18.83 4.33
C VAL A 138 -2.93 -17.71 5.32
N ASN A 139 -1.66 -17.60 5.72
CA ASN A 139 -1.22 -16.52 6.60
C ASN A 139 -1.30 -15.17 5.88
N TYR A 140 -0.86 -15.11 4.63
CA TYR A 140 -0.96 -13.90 3.80
C TYR A 140 -2.40 -13.40 3.65
N ALA A 141 -3.36 -14.29 3.34
CA ALA A 141 -4.76 -13.93 3.21
C ALA A 141 -5.36 -13.41 4.53
N ARG A 142 -4.98 -14.03 5.65
CA ARG A 142 -5.39 -13.59 6.99
C ARG A 142 -4.81 -12.22 7.34
N ASP A 143 -3.54 -12.01 7.10
CA ASP A 143 -2.83 -10.77 7.38
C ASP A 143 -3.39 -9.61 6.54
N THR A 144 -3.66 -9.86 5.26
CA THR A 144 -4.32 -8.91 4.35
C THR A 144 -5.71 -8.53 4.88
N TRP A 145 -6.50 -9.52 5.33
CA TRP A 145 -7.83 -9.27 5.91
C TRP A 145 -7.75 -8.40 7.16
N ILE A 146 -6.82 -8.70 8.10
CA ILE A 146 -6.60 -7.90 9.31
C ILE A 146 -6.25 -6.46 8.95
N SER A 147 -5.28 -6.26 8.05
CA SER A 147 -4.86 -4.92 7.63
C SER A 147 -6.00 -4.14 6.97
N THR A 148 -6.79 -4.80 6.12
CA THR A 148 -7.94 -4.17 5.43
C THR A 148 -9.02 -3.77 6.42
N GLN A 149 -9.35 -4.65 7.37
CA GLN A 149 -10.34 -4.34 8.40
C GLN A 149 -9.89 -3.16 9.26
N LEU A 150 -8.65 -3.14 9.74
CA LEU A 150 -8.14 -2.03 10.54
C LEU A 150 -8.13 -0.72 9.74
N LYS A 151 -7.68 -0.74 8.50
CA LYS A 151 -7.72 0.44 7.62
C LYS A 151 -9.14 0.96 7.44
N ALA A 152 -10.13 0.09 7.30
CA ALA A 152 -11.52 0.51 7.23
C ALA A 152 -12.03 1.10 8.55
N GLU A 153 -11.75 0.45 9.70
CA GLU A 153 -12.17 0.93 11.01
C GLU A 153 -11.61 2.32 11.32
N ILE A 154 -10.31 2.56 11.07
CA ILE A 154 -9.72 3.88 11.30
C ILE A 154 -10.22 4.93 10.30
N LEU A 155 -10.48 4.54 9.03
CA LEU A 155 -11.00 5.45 8.01
C LEU A 155 -12.40 5.98 8.35
N PHE A 156 -13.26 5.14 8.91
CA PHE A 156 -14.62 5.53 9.29
C PHE A 156 -14.73 6.15 10.68
N ASN A 157 -13.65 6.17 11.46
CA ASN A 157 -13.63 6.84 12.76
C ASN A 157 -13.32 8.33 12.61
N LYS A 158 -14.27 9.18 12.94
CA LYS A 158 -14.17 10.65 12.79
C LYS A 158 -13.08 11.30 13.65
N ASN A 159 -12.59 10.60 14.68
CA ASN A 159 -11.56 11.09 15.59
C ASN A 159 -10.15 10.63 15.21
N ILE A 160 -10.01 9.93 14.06
CA ILE A 160 -8.74 9.42 13.58
C ILE A 160 -8.46 10.00 12.18
N PHE A 161 -7.31 10.63 12.01
CA PHE A 161 -6.84 11.09 10.71
C PHE A 161 -6.15 9.93 9.97
N ALA A 162 -6.95 9.01 9.42
CA ALA A 162 -6.49 7.76 8.81
C ALA A 162 -5.40 7.92 7.75
N ILE A 163 -5.36 9.06 7.05
CA ILE A 163 -4.35 9.39 6.03
C ILE A 163 -2.92 9.44 6.60
N ASN A 164 -2.79 9.68 7.90
CA ASN A 164 -1.50 9.79 8.58
C ASN A 164 -0.96 8.44 9.07
N TYR A 165 -1.69 7.34 8.83
CA TYR A 165 -1.31 6.01 9.30
C TYR A 165 -1.08 5.05 8.14
N ASN A 166 0.00 4.28 8.22
CA ASN A 166 0.21 3.10 7.40
C ASN A 166 0.11 1.86 8.30
N VAL A 167 -0.72 0.91 7.87
CA VAL A 167 -1.03 -0.32 8.60
C VAL A 167 -0.71 -1.51 7.74
N GLU A 168 0.08 -2.43 8.27
CA GLU A 168 0.35 -3.73 7.66
C GLU A 168 0.42 -4.82 8.72
N THR A 169 0.11 -6.05 8.31
CA THR A 169 0.12 -7.23 9.20
C THR A 169 1.04 -8.29 8.61
N ILE A 170 1.88 -8.87 9.46
CA ILE A 170 2.78 -9.98 9.12
C ILE A 170 2.65 -11.07 10.19
N ASN A 171 2.19 -12.25 9.81
CA ASN A 171 1.99 -13.40 10.70
C ASN A 171 1.11 -13.09 11.94
N GLY A 172 0.12 -12.21 11.79
CA GLY A 172 -0.78 -11.76 12.86
C GLY A 172 -0.21 -10.65 13.75
N VAL A 173 0.98 -10.15 13.48
CA VAL A 173 1.52 -8.94 14.12
C VAL A 173 1.16 -7.73 13.27
N VAL A 174 0.42 -6.79 13.86
CA VAL A 174 0.02 -5.54 13.21
C VAL A 174 1.09 -4.48 13.46
N TYR A 175 1.65 -3.96 12.39
CA TYR A 175 2.60 -2.84 12.41
C TYR A 175 1.88 -1.57 12.00
N VAL A 176 1.93 -0.57 12.87
CA VAL A 176 1.37 0.75 12.61
C VAL A 176 2.50 1.76 12.60
N VAL A 177 2.66 2.48 11.49
CA VAL A 177 3.62 3.57 11.36
C VAL A 177 2.89 4.81 10.87
N GLY A 178 3.27 5.98 11.37
CA GLY A 178 2.55 7.21 11.01
C GLY A 178 2.80 8.34 11.97
N ILE A 179 1.89 9.32 11.91
CA ILE A 179 1.91 10.50 12.74
C ILE A 179 0.54 10.70 13.38
N ALA A 180 0.48 10.64 14.70
CA ALA A 180 -0.73 10.92 15.48
C ALA A 180 -0.83 12.40 15.88
N GLN A 181 -2.02 12.95 15.85
CA GLN A 181 -2.29 14.29 16.35
C GLN A 181 -2.16 14.38 17.88
N SER A 182 -2.51 13.28 18.54
CA SER A 182 -2.51 13.18 20.00
C SER A 182 -2.31 11.75 20.47
N GLN A 183 -1.97 11.58 21.75
CA GLN A 183 -1.91 10.25 22.37
C GLN A 183 -3.28 9.56 22.34
N ALA A 184 -4.36 10.31 22.56
CA ALA A 184 -5.72 9.75 22.54
C ALA A 184 -6.09 9.17 21.15
N GLU A 185 -5.69 9.81 20.07
CA GLU A 185 -5.87 9.28 18.71
C GLU A 185 -5.09 7.99 18.51
N LEU A 186 -3.81 7.97 18.90
CA LEU A 186 -2.97 6.77 18.82
C LEU A 186 -3.56 5.61 19.61
N ASP A 187 -4.04 5.86 20.82
CA ASP A 187 -4.64 4.84 21.68
C ASP A 187 -5.89 4.24 21.03
N MET A 188 -6.73 5.06 20.37
CA MET A 188 -7.87 4.56 19.59
C MET A 188 -7.44 3.64 18.45
N VAL A 189 -6.41 4.00 17.69
CA VAL A 189 -5.88 3.17 16.59
C VAL A 189 -5.39 1.83 17.13
N ILE A 190 -4.63 1.83 18.23
CA ILE A 190 -4.12 0.61 18.87
C ILE A 190 -5.26 -0.25 19.38
N GLU A 191 -6.29 0.35 19.97
CA GLU A 191 -7.45 -0.36 20.48
C GLU A 191 -8.26 -1.02 19.36
N HIS A 192 -8.50 -0.31 18.25
CA HIS A 192 -9.10 -0.90 17.06
C HIS A 192 -8.30 -2.13 16.60
N ALA A 193 -6.98 -2.00 16.47
CA ALA A 193 -6.12 -3.08 16.04
C ALA A 193 -6.22 -4.31 16.96
N ARG A 194 -6.24 -4.11 18.29
CA ARG A 194 -6.29 -5.19 19.28
C ARG A 194 -7.62 -5.97 19.27
N ARG A 195 -8.71 -5.35 18.84
CA ARG A 195 -10.04 -5.97 18.79
C ARG A 195 -10.22 -6.88 17.56
N ILE A 196 -9.39 -6.75 16.55
CA ILE A 196 -9.52 -7.54 15.32
C ILE A 196 -9.13 -8.99 15.61
N LYS A 197 -9.99 -9.91 15.16
CA LYS A 197 -9.77 -11.35 15.32
C LYS A 197 -8.45 -11.77 14.66
N ASN A 198 -7.71 -12.66 15.33
CA ASN A 198 -6.41 -13.21 14.93
C ASN A 198 -5.23 -12.22 15.01
N VAL A 199 -5.41 -11.01 15.50
CA VAL A 199 -4.29 -10.16 15.88
C VAL A 199 -3.61 -10.76 17.11
N LYS A 200 -2.31 -11.01 17.02
CA LYS A 200 -1.48 -11.55 18.09
C LYS A 200 -0.77 -10.47 18.88
N GLN A 201 -0.35 -9.42 18.16
CA GLN A 201 0.41 -8.31 18.73
C GLN A 201 0.19 -7.06 17.87
N VAL A 202 0.26 -5.91 18.49
CA VAL A 202 0.29 -4.59 17.82
C VAL A 202 1.61 -3.93 18.17
N VAL A 203 2.38 -3.56 17.15
CA VAL A 203 3.65 -2.84 17.25
C VAL A 203 3.44 -1.46 16.63
N SER A 204 3.66 -0.41 17.42
CA SER A 204 3.47 0.97 16.99
C SER A 204 4.81 1.68 16.85
N HIS A 205 5.07 2.20 15.66
CA HIS A 205 6.16 3.13 15.35
C HIS A 205 5.61 4.52 14.97
N VAL A 206 4.44 4.82 15.47
CA VAL A 206 3.77 6.12 15.28
C VAL A 206 4.45 7.17 16.15
N LEU A 207 4.76 8.31 15.56
CA LEU A 207 5.20 9.49 16.28
C LEU A 207 4.01 10.43 16.52
N LYS A 208 4.08 11.23 17.56
CA LYS A 208 3.16 12.35 17.72
C LYS A 208 3.61 13.52 16.84
N LYS A 209 2.67 14.39 16.48
CA LYS A 209 2.96 15.55 15.63
C LYS A 209 4.05 16.48 16.20
N ASP A 210 4.16 16.53 17.50
CA ASP A 210 5.11 17.34 18.28
C ASP A 210 6.35 16.55 18.73
N ASP A 211 6.56 15.33 18.23
CA ASP A 211 7.71 14.50 18.58
C ASP A 211 9.01 15.13 18.04
N PRO A 212 10.04 15.35 18.90
CA PRO A 212 11.31 15.95 18.48
C PRO A 212 12.03 15.20 17.36
N ARG A 213 11.80 13.90 17.23
CA ARG A 213 12.42 13.07 16.18
C ARG A 213 11.93 13.40 14.77
N ARG A 214 10.81 14.12 14.64
CA ARG A 214 10.28 14.58 13.35
C ARG A 214 11.03 15.78 12.78
N THR A 215 11.54 16.63 13.65
CA THR A 215 12.32 17.81 13.22
C THR A 215 13.68 17.35 12.72
N PRO A 216 14.09 17.70 11.48
CA PRO A 216 15.48 17.50 11.07
C PRO A 216 16.38 18.22 12.08
N GLY A 217 17.39 17.52 12.58
CA GLY A 217 18.43 18.19 13.35
C GLY A 217 19.08 19.29 12.50
N PRO A 218 19.64 20.34 13.14
CA PRO A 218 20.31 21.43 12.45
C PRO A 218 21.48 20.95 11.60
#